data_da3a819631ee71805dfe5b1723a955ca
#
_entry.id   da3a819631ee71805dfe5b1723a955ca
#
_cell.length_a   1.000
_cell.length_b   1.000
_cell.length_c   1.000
_cell.angle_alpha   90.00
_cell.angle_beta   90.00
_cell.angle_gamma   90.00
#
_symmetry.space_group_name_H-M   'P 1'
#
loop_
_entity.id
_entity.type
_entity.pdbx_description
1 polymer ?
#
loop_
_entity_poly.entity_id
_entity_poly.type
_entity_poly.pdbx_seq_one_letter_code
_entity_poly.pdbx_strand_id
1 'polypeptide(L)'
;MRIVVVEDEAPIREGMAKLLSKINLEYELVGKAADGEAGYQLIRELNPDLVIMDIRMPKMDGIAMMKKLREENIKCKAIILSAYSEFQYAQKAIELKADSYLLKPIKIPELKSALKQAEREISEDQGTEQIFSVENIMLACMHGQVRQNSQLNKTMQQKYGVSLEEPAELFGVWLGDSYRKQKSLTRQILETVGDHAIHYKSCILESDSWQLLTMVIYQVKDGASQKERFEKSVVPMVCSQLETPVVCFWKTVERLLDMPSALQEIRVQREWNLMFPKGTLISNELIEQQHPVPLKYPVELEEKAKQAVLQENKKELKKCFWELANCYQEEFHTPTDIKQAIIHLSLAVFGIYKAKVSVELDLEVQNILQEITVAVSWNQLEAALKAFFGLFEFETEEEGEETSVLVKQAKKLIRKYYDQGITLEEIANKLYVSEEYLSAQFKKETGSTFTETIRKYRIEKVKELLLNTHLKLNQIAELAGYSDPKYMSKVFKEEVGMLPNDFRKSVH
;
A
#
# COMPACT_ATOMS: atom_id res chain seq x y z
N MET A 1 23.88 -18.89 -22.88
CA MET A 1 23.65 -19.85 -21.77
C MET A 1 22.66 -20.91 -22.23
N ARG A 2 23.03 -22.17 -22.18
CA ARG A 2 22.23 -23.33 -22.61
C ARG A 2 21.39 -23.84 -21.44
N ILE A 3 20.08 -23.87 -21.60
CA ILE A 3 19.13 -24.15 -20.51
C ILE A 3 18.29 -25.38 -20.83
N VAL A 4 18.08 -26.24 -19.83
CA VAL A 4 17.08 -27.32 -19.84
C VAL A 4 15.97 -26.99 -18.84
N VAL A 5 14.71 -27.24 -19.22
CA VAL A 5 13.55 -27.08 -18.33
C VAL A 5 12.93 -28.45 -18.06
N VAL A 6 12.79 -28.82 -16.79
CA VAL A 6 12.18 -30.07 -16.33
C VAL A 6 10.97 -29.74 -15.45
N GLU A 7 9.76 -29.97 -15.98
CA GLU A 7 8.50 -29.59 -15.35
C GLU A 7 7.41 -30.53 -15.86
N ASP A 8 6.66 -31.15 -14.99
CA ASP A 8 5.62 -32.12 -15.38
C ASP A 8 4.37 -31.42 -15.95
N GLU A 9 4.03 -30.26 -15.47
CA GLU A 9 2.89 -29.48 -15.96
C GLU A 9 3.19 -28.81 -17.32
N ALA A 10 2.61 -29.32 -18.39
CA ALA A 10 2.83 -28.82 -19.77
C ALA A 10 2.59 -27.30 -19.91
N PRO A 11 1.54 -26.67 -19.31
CA PRO A 11 1.34 -25.24 -19.41
C PRO A 11 2.46 -24.42 -18.76
N ILE A 12 3.02 -24.87 -17.61
CA ILE A 12 4.14 -24.21 -16.93
C ILE A 12 5.42 -24.38 -17.73
N ARG A 13 5.70 -25.59 -18.20
CA ARG A 13 6.86 -25.91 -19.02
C ARG A 13 6.92 -25.07 -20.32
N GLU A 14 5.81 -24.98 -21.05
CA GLU A 14 5.73 -24.15 -22.26
C GLU A 14 5.73 -22.65 -21.95
N GLY A 15 5.10 -22.25 -20.83
CA GLY A 15 5.15 -20.88 -20.34
C GLY A 15 6.58 -20.44 -20.02
N MET A 16 7.35 -21.28 -19.35
CA MET A 16 8.76 -21.05 -19.02
C MET A 16 9.61 -20.92 -20.30
N ALA A 17 9.42 -21.80 -21.28
CA ALA A 17 10.11 -21.73 -22.56
C ALA A 17 9.89 -20.37 -23.28
N LYS A 18 8.64 -19.91 -23.32
CA LYS A 18 8.29 -18.60 -23.90
C LYS A 18 8.83 -17.42 -23.09
N LEU A 19 8.94 -17.58 -21.78
CA LEU A 19 9.43 -16.54 -20.89
C LEU A 19 10.94 -16.36 -21.02
N LEU A 20 11.70 -17.44 -21.06
CA LEU A 20 13.15 -17.42 -21.24
C LEU A 20 13.56 -16.69 -22.54
N SER A 21 12.89 -16.98 -23.65
CA SER A 21 13.16 -16.30 -24.93
C SER A 21 12.83 -14.81 -24.94
N LYS A 22 11.92 -14.36 -24.05
CA LYS A 22 11.58 -12.94 -23.87
C LYS A 22 12.52 -12.20 -22.92
N ILE A 23 13.17 -12.92 -22.00
CA ILE A 23 14.06 -12.32 -21.01
C ILE A 23 15.41 -11.95 -21.62
N ASN A 24 16.02 -12.85 -22.36
CA ASN A 24 17.27 -12.61 -23.09
C ASN A 24 17.33 -13.50 -24.32
N LEU A 25 17.66 -12.93 -25.49
CA LEU A 25 17.80 -13.66 -26.75
C LEU A 25 19.02 -14.59 -26.78
N GLU A 26 19.99 -14.40 -25.90
CA GLU A 26 21.17 -15.24 -25.74
C GLU A 26 20.91 -16.52 -24.91
N TYR A 27 19.72 -16.65 -24.33
CA TYR A 27 19.32 -17.87 -23.61
C TYR A 27 18.78 -18.89 -24.59
N GLU A 28 19.53 -19.98 -24.75
CA GLU A 28 19.19 -21.09 -25.63
C GLU A 28 18.52 -22.22 -24.84
N LEU A 29 17.22 -22.40 -25.06
CA LEU A 29 16.51 -23.57 -24.52
C LEU A 29 16.84 -24.82 -25.32
N VAL A 30 17.79 -25.59 -24.81
CA VAL A 30 18.31 -26.80 -25.52
C VAL A 30 17.45 -28.03 -25.28
N GLY A 31 16.60 -28.07 -24.24
CA GLY A 31 15.75 -29.21 -23.99
C GLY A 31 14.62 -28.96 -23.02
N LYS A 32 13.57 -29.80 -23.09
CA LYS A 32 12.43 -29.83 -22.18
C LYS A 32 12.11 -31.27 -21.81
N ALA A 33 11.87 -31.54 -20.53
CA ALA A 33 11.43 -32.82 -20.02
C ALA A 33 10.19 -32.71 -19.13
N ALA A 34 9.37 -33.77 -19.10
CA ALA A 34 8.12 -33.81 -18.36
C ALA A 34 8.22 -34.61 -17.04
N ASP A 35 9.37 -35.20 -16.76
CA ASP A 35 9.63 -35.91 -15.50
C ASP A 35 11.14 -35.96 -15.22
N GLY A 36 11.51 -36.31 -14.00
CA GLY A 36 12.92 -36.31 -13.59
C GLY A 36 13.78 -37.38 -14.27
N GLU A 37 13.23 -38.52 -14.70
CA GLU A 37 13.99 -39.53 -15.42
C GLU A 37 14.36 -39.05 -16.82
N ALA A 38 13.38 -38.50 -17.55
CA ALA A 38 13.62 -37.89 -18.87
C ALA A 38 14.55 -36.65 -18.73
N GLY A 39 14.39 -35.85 -17.67
CA GLY A 39 15.26 -34.73 -17.37
C GLY A 39 16.69 -35.11 -17.12
N TYR A 40 16.91 -36.17 -16.33
CA TYR A 40 18.24 -36.72 -16.08
C TYR A 40 18.95 -37.19 -17.35
N GLN A 41 18.27 -37.95 -18.20
CA GLN A 41 18.85 -38.42 -19.47
C GLN A 41 19.20 -37.24 -20.38
N LEU A 42 18.29 -36.28 -20.50
CA LEU A 42 18.45 -35.09 -21.33
C LEU A 42 19.64 -34.22 -20.89
N ILE A 43 19.82 -34.06 -19.58
CA ILE A 43 20.94 -33.29 -19.02
C ILE A 43 22.28 -33.98 -19.29
N ARG A 44 22.34 -35.30 -19.18
CA ARG A 44 23.53 -36.07 -19.50
C ARG A 44 23.93 -35.96 -20.99
N GLU A 45 22.94 -36.00 -21.88
CA GLU A 45 23.18 -35.92 -23.33
C GLU A 45 23.59 -34.52 -23.79
N LEU A 46 22.87 -33.50 -23.26
CA LEU A 46 23.02 -32.12 -23.75
C LEU A 46 24.08 -31.32 -22.99
N ASN A 47 24.47 -31.76 -21.80
CA ASN A 47 25.38 -31.03 -20.90
C ASN A 47 25.09 -29.53 -20.85
N PRO A 48 23.93 -29.14 -20.34
CA PRO A 48 23.50 -27.73 -20.26
C PRO A 48 24.27 -26.94 -19.22
N ASP A 49 24.31 -25.60 -19.37
CA ASP A 49 24.91 -24.71 -18.36
C ASP A 49 23.98 -24.60 -17.15
N LEU A 50 22.67 -24.59 -17.38
CA LEU A 50 21.63 -24.38 -16.35
C LEU A 50 20.46 -25.36 -16.55
N VAL A 51 19.95 -25.90 -15.44
CA VAL A 51 18.66 -26.59 -15.39
C VAL A 51 17.67 -25.82 -14.55
N ILE A 52 16.46 -25.63 -15.04
CA ILE A 52 15.31 -25.12 -14.27
C ILE A 52 14.37 -26.31 -14.08
N MET A 53 14.12 -26.71 -12.84
CA MET A 53 13.35 -27.91 -12.55
C MET A 53 12.36 -27.76 -11.43
N ASP A 54 11.22 -28.44 -11.55
CA ASP A 54 10.30 -28.64 -10.42
C ASP A 54 10.86 -29.71 -9.46
N ILE A 55 10.45 -29.63 -8.21
CA ILE A 55 10.74 -30.64 -7.20
C ILE A 55 9.84 -31.86 -7.40
N ARG A 56 8.53 -31.67 -7.49
CA ARG A 56 7.57 -32.76 -7.59
C ARG A 56 7.26 -33.12 -9.03
N MET A 57 7.80 -34.24 -9.46
CA MET A 57 7.56 -34.77 -10.79
C MET A 57 7.34 -36.28 -10.73
N PRO A 58 6.57 -36.85 -11.64
CA PRO A 58 6.41 -38.32 -11.74
C PRO A 58 7.72 -39.04 -12.05
N LYS A 59 7.79 -40.33 -11.77
CA LYS A 59 8.91 -41.27 -11.94
C LYS A 59 10.13 -40.94 -11.06
N MET A 60 10.67 -39.74 -11.13
CA MET A 60 11.80 -39.28 -10.35
C MET A 60 11.55 -37.80 -9.97
N ASP A 61 11.62 -37.47 -8.68
CA ASP A 61 11.54 -36.09 -8.23
C ASP A 61 12.83 -35.30 -8.57
N GLY A 62 12.71 -33.96 -8.57
CA GLY A 62 13.84 -33.08 -8.91
C GLY A 62 15.03 -33.23 -7.96
N ILE A 63 14.79 -33.53 -6.68
CA ILE A 63 15.85 -33.75 -5.69
C ILE A 63 16.60 -35.06 -5.97
N ALA A 64 15.88 -36.14 -6.26
CA ALA A 64 16.51 -37.43 -6.66
C ALA A 64 17.27 -37.29 -7.96
N MET A 65 16.75 -36.54 -8.93
CA MET A 65 17.44 -36.22 -10.18
C MET A 65 18.74 -35.45 -9.91
N MET A 66 18.69 -34.38 -9.13
CA MET A 66 19.88 -33.63 -8.75
C MET A 66 20.93 -34.48 -8.03
N LYS A 67 20.52 -35.34 -7.12
CA LYS A 67 21.42 -36.26 -6.42
C LYS A 67 22.19 -37.15 -7.38
N LYS A 68 21.50 -37.79 -8.33
CA LYS A 68 22.14 -38.63 -9.38
C LYS A 68 23.12 -37.80 -10.23
N LEU A 69 22.75 -36.61 -10.66
CA LEU A 69 23.63 -35.73 -11.43
C LEU A 69 24.92 -35.38 -10.67
N ARG A 70 24.80 -35.10 -9.35
CA ARG A 70 25.98 -34.80 -8.51
C ARG A 70 26.84 -36.02 -8.22
N GLU A 71 26.26 -37.20 -8.05
CA GLU A 71 26.99 -38.48 -7.92
C GLU A 71 27.82 -38.80 -9.16
N GLU A 72 27.35 -38.39 -10.34
CA GLU A 72 28.07 -38.53 -11.62
C GLU A 72 29.00 -37.37 -11.95
N ASN A 73 29.21 -36.42 -11.00
CA ASN A 73 30.00 -35.20 -11.18
C ASN A 73 29.57 -34.30 -12.36
N ILE A 74 28.30 -34.33 -12.74
CA ILE A 74 27.75 -33.43 -13.74
C ILE A 74 27.58 -32.03 -13.12
N LYS A 75 28.35 -31.07 -13.64
CA LYS A 75 28.42 -29.69 -13.14
C LYS A 75 27.51 -28.78 -13.99
N CYS A 76 26.21 -28.83 -13.79
CA CYS A 76 25.30 -27.81 -14.30
C CYS A 76 24.73 -27.01 -13.16
N LYS A 77 24.47 -25.70 -13.37
CA LYS A 77 23.75 -24.87 -12.42
C LYS A 77 22.30 -25.31 -12.34
N ALA A 78 21.64 -25.10 -11.20
CA ALA A 78 20.26 -25.55 -11.01
C ALA A 78 19.40 -24.48 -10.32
N ILE A 79 18.31 -24.09 -10.96
CA ILE A 79 17.22 -23.31 -10.37
C ILE A 79 16.08 -24.25 -10.07
N ILE A 80 15.69 -24.33 -8.80
CA ILE A 80 14.60 -25.19 -8.33
C ILE A 80 13.33 -24.38 -8.24
N LEU A 81 12.24 -24.95 -8.76
CA LEU A 81 10.88 -24.42 -8.64
C LEU A 81 10.13 -25.22 -7.58
N SER A 82 9.35 -24.57 -6.70
CA SER A 82 8.60 -25.28 -5.68
C SER A 82 7.26 -24.60 -5.36
N ALA A 83 6.29 -25.41 -4.99
CA ALA A 83 5.05 -24.93 -4.41
C ALA A 83 5.23 -24.62 -2.91
N TYR A 84 4.48 -23.67 -2.38
CA TYR A 84 4.63 -22.94 -1.09
C TYR A 84 4.78 -23.79 0.19
N SER A 85 4.58 -25.10 0.17
CA SER A 85 4.42 -25.91 1.38
C SER A 85 5.60 -26.83 1.77
N GLU A 86 6.77 -26.74 1.07
CA GLU A 86 7.73 -27.85 1.16
C GLU A 86 9.15 -27.43 1.56
N PHE A 87 9.26 -26.89 2.75
CA PHE A 87 10.56 -26.52 3.36
C PHE A 87 11.57 -27.67 3.42
N GLN A 88 11.10 -28.92 3.56
CA GLN A 88 11.99 -30.11 3.57
C GLN A 88 12.77 -30.26 2.26
N TYR A 89 12.20 -29.85 1.15
CA TYR A 89 12.88 -29.91 -0.15
C TYR A 89 13.88 -28.77 -0.36
N ALA A 90 13.61 -27.60 0.20
CA ALA A 90 14.59 -26.51 0.20
C ALA A 90 15.87 -26.92 0.93
N GLN A 91 15.74 -27.61 2.06
CA GLN A 91 16.88 -28.15 2.82
C GLN A 91 17.70 -29.16 1.99
N LYS A 92 17.05 -30.09 1.31
CA LYS A 92 17.72 -31.08 0.45
C LYS A 92 18.37 -30.43 -0.78
N ALA A 93 17.74 -29.38 -1.32
CA ALA A 93 18.31 -28.58 -2.40
C ALA A 93 19.62 -27.89 -1.98
N ILE A 94 19.69 -27.41 -0.73
CA ILE A 94 20.91 -26.85 -0.12
C ILE A 94 22.03 -27.90 -0.09
N GLU A 95 21.71 -29.09 0.45
CA GLU A 95 22.66 -30.19 0.57
C GLU A 95 23.25 -30.60 -0.79
N LEU A 96 22.43 -30.49 -1.85
CA LEU A 96 22.79 -30.86 -3.22
C LEU A 96 23.36 -29.67 -4.04
N LYS A 97 23.64 -28.54 -3.42
CA LYS A 97 24.20 -27.33 -4.05
C LYS A 97 23.37 -26.84 -5.25
N ALA A 98 22.06 -26.71 -5.09
CA ALA A 98 21.23 -26.00 -6.07
C ALA A 98 21.56 -24.50 -6.08
N ASP A 99 21.57 -23.85 -7.23
CA ASP A 99 22.06 -22.48 -7.38
C ASP A 99 21.01 -21.42 -7.08
N SER A 100 19.73 -21.75 -7.14
CA SER A 100 18.64 -20.87 -6.75
C SER A 100 17.35 -21.66 -6.50
N TYR A 101 16.44 -21.04 -5.70
CA TYR A 101 15.16 -21.62 -5.35
C TYR A 101 14.06 -20.58 -5.54
N LEU A 102 13.07 -20.86 -6.38
CA LEU A 102 11.97 -19.97 -6.69
C LEU A 102 10.64 -20.59 -6.29
N LEU A 103 9.77 -19.78 -5.69
CA LEU A 103 8.44 -20.20 -5.29
C LEU A 103 7.43 -20.04 -6.44
N LYS A 104 6.57 -21.02 -6.63
CA LYS A 104 5.39 -20.91 -7.51
C LYS A 104 4.26 -20.14 -6.77
N PRO A 105 3.58 -19.18 -7.41
CA PRO A 105 3.70 -18.78 -8.81
C PRO A 105 4.94 -17.91 -9.08
N ILE A 106 5.66 -18.26 -10.16
CA ILE A 106 6.96 -17.67 -10.48
C ILE A 106 6.77 -16.20 -10.90
N LYS A 107 7.44 -15.30 -10.18
CA LYS A 107 7.46 -13.88 -10.53
C LYS A 107 8.60 -13.58 -11.50
N ILE A 108 8.28 -12.87 -12.58
CA ILE A 108 9.25 -12.52 -13.62
C ILE A 108 10.51 -11.82 -13.10
N PRO A 109 10.44 -10.86 -12.14
CA PRO A 109 11.63 -10.24 -11.57
C PRO A 109 12.54 -11.21 -10.83
N GLU A 110 11.96 -12.15 -10.06
CA GLU A 110 12.71 -13.15 -9.30
C GLU A 110 13.43 -14.13 -10.24
N LEU A 111 12.74 -14.62 -11.28
CA LEU A 111 13.36 -15.45 -12.31
C LEU A 111 14.48 -14.71 -13.03
N LYS A 112 14.28 -13.45 -13.42
CA LYS A 112 15.32 -12.63 -14.05
C LYS A 112 16.56 -12.47 -13.17
N SER A 113 16.36 -12.28 -11.86
CA SER A 113 17.46 -12.16 -10.90
C SER A 113 18.25 -13.47 -10.80
N ALA A 114 17.54 -14.59 -10.64
CA ALA A 114 18.16 -15.93 -10.57
C ALA A 114 18.95 -16.30 -11.84
N LEU A 115 18.39 -15.98 -13.02
CA LEU A 115 19.07 -16.22 -14.31
C LEU A 115 20.33 -15.37 -14.47
N LYS A 116 20.27 -14.07 -14.10
CA LYS A 116 21.46 -13.18 -14.13
C LYS A 116 22.53 -13.63 -13.14
N GLN A 117 22.14 -14.14 -11.99
CA GLN A 117 23.07 -14.69 -11.02
C GLN A 117 23.76 -15.96 -11.58
N ALA A 118 22.97 -16.92 -12.11
CA ALA A 118 23.53 -18.12 -12.75
C ALA A 118 24.48 -17.77 -13.91
N GLU A 119 24.13 -16.77 -14.73
CA GLU A 119 24.98 -16.32 -15.84
C GLU A 119 26.31 -15.73 -15.35
N ARG A 120 26.33 -14.93 -14.27
CA ARG A 120 27.57 -14.43 -13.66
C ARG A 120 28.43 -15.57 -13.13
N GLU A 121 27.85 -16.50 -12.41
CA GLU A 121 28.54 -17.62 -11.81
C GLU A 121 29.11 -18.61 -12.84
N ILE A 122 28.44 -18.77 -14.01
CA ILE A 122 28.93 -19.55 -15.14
C ILE A 122 30.11 -18.84 -15.83
N SER A 123 30.04 -17.50 -15.90
CA SER A 123 31.09 -16.66 -16.50
C SER A 123 32.35 -16.57 -15.64
N GLU A 124 32.18 -16.62 -14.32
CA GLU A 124 33.24 -16.57 -13.33
C GLU A 124 33.65 -18.00 -12.96
N ASP A 125 34.31 -18.72 -13.81
CA ASP A 125 34.78 -20.13 -13.60
C ASP A 125 35.73 -20.28 -12.40
N GLN A 126 35.53 -19.48 -11.37
CA GLN A 126 36.24 -19.55 -10.10
C GLN A 126 35.34 -19.09 -8.95
N GLY A 127 34.87 -19.98 -8.13
CA GLY A 127 34.50 -19.68 -6.76
C GLY A 127 33.06 -19.96 -6.37
N THR A 128 32.88 -21.20 -5.96
CA THR A 128 31.94 -21.68 -4.96
C THR A 128 31.47 -20.63 -3.98
N GLU A 129 30.17 -20.65 -3.70
CA GLU A 129 29.56 -20.16 -2.46
C GLU A 129 28.71 -18.91 -2.53
N GLN A 130 27.54 -19.01 -3.19
CA GLN A 130 26.43 -18.12 -2.86
C GLN A 130 25.06 -18.70 -3.22
N ILE A 131 24.63 -19.79 -2.57
CA ILE A 131 23.37 -20.44 -2.93
C ILE A 131 22.24 -20.21 -1.94
N PHE A 132 22.56 -19.90 -0.73
CA PHE A 132 21.63 -19.36 0.24
C PHE A 132 22.29 -18.12 0.82
N SER A 133 21.93 -16.97 0.30
CA SER A 133 22.29 -15.74 0.99
C SER A 133 21.66 -15.79 2.40
N VAL A 134 22.34 -15.25 3.36
CA VAL A 134 21.79 -15.06 4.71
C VAL A 134 20.41 -14.40 4.62
N GLU A 135 20.22 -13.52 3.65
CA GLU A 135 18.94 -12.88 3.31
C GLU A 135 17.81 -13.87 3.04
N ASN A 136 18.04 -14.89 2.20
CA ASN A 136 16.99 -15.87 1.86
C ASN A 136 16.56 -16.69 3.09
N ILE A 137 17.49 -17.02 3.95
CA ILE A 137 17.18 -17.77 5.17
C ILE A 137 16.46 -16.86 6.17
N MET A 138 16.93 -15.62 6.34
CA MET A 138 16.24 -14.63 7.16
C MET A 138 14.83 -14.34 6.63
N LEU A 139 14.65 -14.30 5.30
CA LEU A 139 13.34 -14.16 4.67
C LEU A 139 12.43 -15.35 5.00
N ALA A 140 12.96 -16.57 4.93
CA ALA A 140 12.24 -17.78 5.32
C ALA A 140 11.90 -17.78 6.84
N CYS A 141 12.80 -17.29 7.69
CA CYS A 141 12.50 -17.05 9.11
C CYS A 141 11.38 -16.03 9.28
N MET A 142 11.44 -14.90 8.58
CA MET A 142 10.43 -13.85 8.61
C MET A 142 9.02 -14.36 8.29
N HIS A 143 8.92 -15.32 7.36
CA HIS A 143 7.66 -15.94 6.98
C HIS A 143 7.25 -17.15 7.84
N GLY A 144 8.00 -17.47 8.90
CA GLY A 144 7.73 -18.61 9.77
C GLY A 144 7.89 -19.96 9.07
N GLN A 145 8.61 -20.00 7.95
CA GLN A 145 8.82 -21.21 7.16
C GLN A 145 9.96 -22.09 7.72
N VAL A 146 10.79 -21.50 8.58
CA VAL A 146 11.89 -22.22 9.25
C VAL A 146 11.39 -22.75 10.58
N ARG A 147 11.36 -24.08 10.71
CA ARG A 147 11.15 -24.73 12.01
C ARG A 147 12.50 -25.01 12.66
N GLN A 148 12.49 -25.11 14.00
CA GLN A 148 13.67 -25.48 14.76
C GLN A 148 14.26 -26.81 14.24
N ASN A 149 15.45 -26.74 13.64
CA ASN A 149 16.15 -27.86 13.06
C ASN A 149 17.63 -27.73 13.37
N SER A 150 18.13 -28.65 14.23
CA SER A 150 19.52 -28.65 14.67
C SER A 150 20.53 -28.76 13.50
N GLN A 151 20.15 -29.41 12.41
CA GLN A 151 21.01 -29.58 11.24
C GLN A 151 21.10 -28.30 10.41
N LEU A 152 19.95 -27.62 10.20
CA LEU A 152 19.94 -26.33 9.53
C LEU A 152 20.76 -25.28 10.32
N ASN A 153 20.58 -25.24 11.64
CA ASN A 153 21.32 -24.32 12.51
C ASN A 153 22.83 -24.58 12.45
N LYS A 154 23.27 -25.86 12.46
CA LYS A 154 24.69 -26.22 12.29
C LYS A 154 25.24 -25.77 10.92
N THR A 155 24.45 -25.97 9.85
CA THR A 155 24.85 -25.56 8.50
C THR A 155 24.97 -24.04 8.40
N MET A 156 24.03 -23.29 9.00
CA MET A 156 24.06 -21.83 9.06
C MET A 156 25.29 -21.33 9.82
N GLN A 157 25.58 -21.93 10.97
CA GLN A 157 26.73 -21.57 11.78
C GLN A 157 28.06 -21.87 11.04
N GLN A 158 28.17 -23.04 10.40
CA GLN A 158 29.38 -23.43 9.68
C GLN A 158 29.62 -22.60 8.42
N LYS A 159 28.57 -22.31 7.65
CA LYS A 159 28.68 -21.66 6.36
C LYS A 159 28.66 -20.15 6.41
N TYR A 160 27.83 -19.56 7.31
CA TYR A 160 27.62 -18.12 7.41
C TYR A 160 28.04 -17.53 8.74
N GLY A 161 28.40 -18.38 9.71
CA GLY A 161 28.72 -17.97 11.07
C GLY A 161 27.52 -17.42 11.84
N VAL A 162 26.28 -17.71 11.41
CA VAL A 162 25.03 -17.22 12.01
C VAL A 162 24.26 -18.39 12.62
N SER A 163 23.85 -18.26 13.87
CA SER A 163 22.92 -19.19 14.50
C SER A 163 21.51 -18.65 14.49
N LEU A 164 20.53 -19.50 14.17
CA LEU A 164 19.11 -19.14 14.23
C LEU A 164 18.61 -18.98 15.69
N GLU A 165 19.36 -19.47 16.65
CA GLU A 165 19.09 -19.33 18.09
C GLU A 165 19.78 -18.10 18.70
N GLU A 166 20.50 -17.27 17.89
CA GLU A 166 21.11 -16.04 18.35
C GLU A 166 20.10 -14.90 18.41
N PRO A 167 20.30 -13.94 19.34
CA PRO A 167 19.48 -12.74 19.41
C PRO A 167 19.73 -11.84 18.21
N ALA A 168 18.71 -11.06 17.86
CA ALA A 168 18.81 -10.05 16.82
C ALA A 168 17.97 -8.81 17.16
N GLU A 169 18.31 -7.70 16.53
CA GLU A 169 17.55 -6.47 16.59
C GLU A 169 16.94 -6.19 15.21
N LEU A 170 15.68 -5.80 15.19
CA LEU A 170 14.91 -5.53 13.99
C LEU A 170 14.62 -4.04 13.90
N PHE A 171 15.14 -3.38 12.87
CA PHE A 171 14.75 -2.03 12.51
C PHE A 171 13.80 -2.08 11.31
N GLY A 172 12.53 -1.79 11.54
CA GLY A 172 11.48 -1.80 10.51
C GLY A 172 11.16 -0.40 10.02
N VAL A 173 10.98 -0.24 8.70
CA VAL A 173 10.53 0.99 8.05
C VAL A 173 9.26 0.66 7.25
N TRP A 174 8.12 1.08 7.78
CA TRP A 174 6.83 0.94 7.10
C TRP A 174 6.56 2.16 6.24
N LEU A 175 6.14 1.95 4.99
CA LEU A 175 5.97 2.97 3.96
C LEU A 175 4.51 3.14 3.49
N GLY A 176 3.60 2.24 3.89
CA GLY A 176 2.21 2.28 3.47
C GLY A 176 2.05 2.37 1.95
N ASP A 177 1.13 3.20 1.49
CA ASP A 177 0.83 3.35 0.05
C ASP A 177 2.02 3.82 -0.78
N SER A 178 2.99 4.50 -0.16
CA SER A 178 4.22 4.94 -0.79
C SER A 178 5.25 3.83 -1.01
N TYR A 179 4.98 2.61 -0.54
CA TYR A 179 5.93 1.48 -0.56
C TYR A 179 6.52 1.22 -1.96
N ARG A 180 5.67 1.10 -2.98
CA ARG A 180 6.13 0.81 -4.35
C ARG A 180 7.04 1.91 -4.91
N LYS A 181 6.77 3.17 -4.55
CA LYS A 181 7.52 4.34 -5.03
C LYS A 181 8.85 4.50 -4.29
N GLN A 182 8.88 4.23 -2.99
CA GLN A 182 9.99 4.58 -2.10
C GLN A 182 10.84 3.40 -1.65
N LYS A 183 10.40 2.16 -1.90
CA LYS A 183 11.09 0.96 -1.43
C LYS A 183 12.56 0.88 -1.88
N SER A 184 12.87 1.23 -3.13
CA SER A 184 14.25 1.19 -3.65
C SER A 184 15.15 2.23 -2.96
N LEU A 185 14.65 3.43 -2.74
CA LEU A 185 15.37 4.47 -2.01
C LEU A 185 15.57 4.08 -0.54
N THR A 186 14.54 3.56 0.11
CA THR A 186 14.62 3.07 1.49
C THR A 186 15.66 1.97 1.63
N ARG A 187 15.66 1.00 0.70
CA ARG A 187 16.66 -0.07 0.66
C ARG A 187 18.07 0.52 0.57
N GLN A 188 18.31 1.43 -0.35
CA GLN A 188 19.60 2.08 -0.53
C GLN A 188 20.09 2.81 0.73
N ILE A 189 19.18 3.51 1.42
CA ILE A 189 19.50 4.15 2.71
C ILE A 189 19.94 3.10 3.74
N LEU A 190 19.18 2.01 3.88
CA LEU A 190 19.48 0.96 4.85
C LEU A 190 20.77 0.18 4.49
N GLU A 191 21.05 -0.07 3.21
CA GLU A 191 22.30 -0.66 2.73
C GLU A 191 23.49 0.23 3.10
N THR A 192 23.38 1.54 2.87
CA THR A 192 24.42 2.50 3.25
C THR A 192 24.70 2.47 4.77
N VAL A 193 23.65 2.36 5.60
CA VAL A 193 23.78 2.23 7.05
C VAL A 193 24.47 0.92 7.42
N GLY A 194 24.13 -0.19 6.75
CA GLY A 194 24.72 -1.51 6.97
C GLY A 194 26.18 -1.60 6.55
N ASP A 195 26.53 -1.04 5.39
CA ASP A 195 27.90 -1.05 4.84
C ASP A 195 28.90 -0.29 5.73
N HIS A 196 28.43 0.73 6.45
CA HIS A 196 29.25 1.49 7.40
C HIS A 196 29.26 0.90 8.82
N ALA A 197 28.62 -0.26 9.02
CA ALA A 197 28.56 -0.90 10.33
C ALA A 197 29.81 -1.70 10.64
N ILE A 198 30.53 -1.33 11.71
CA ILE A 198 31.73 -2.03 12.16
C ILE A 198 31.45 -3.02 13.31
N HIS A 199 30.35 -2.78 14.03
CA HIS A 199 30.04 -3.48 15.28
C HIS A 199 28.93 -4.55 15.13
N TYR A 200 28.30 -4.68 13.97
CA TYR A 200 27.26 -5.68 13.71
C TYR A 200 27.24 -6.08 12.24
N LYS A 201 26.58 -7.18 11.94
CA LYS A 201 26.16 -7.54 10.58
C LYS A 201 24.69 -7.26 10.39
N SER A 202 24.28 -7.02 9.17
CA SER A 202 22.88 -6.80 8.84
C SER A 202 22.48 -7.39 7.49
N CYS A 203 21.19 -7.66 7.34
CA CYS A 203 20.58 -7.92 6.06
C CYS A 203 19.23 -7.20 5.98
N ILE A 204 18.78 -6.88 4.77
CA ILE A 204 17.55 -6.14 4.55
C ILE A 204 16.53 -7.06 3.91
N LEU A 205 15.39 -7.20 4.57
CA LEU A 205 14.26 -8.01 4.14
C LEU A 205 13.14 -7.09 3.66
N GLU A 206 12.52 -7.45 2.55
CA GLU A 206 11.39 -6.73 1.96
C GLU A 206 10.11 -7.55 2.09
N SER A 207 9.03 -6.90 2.51
CA SER A 207 7.70 -7.49 2.54
C SER A 207 6.69 -6.62 1.80
N ASP A 208 6.38 -7.00 0.57
CA ASP A 208 5.41 -6.30 -0.27
C ASP A 208 4.00 -6.35 0.36
N SER A 209 3.64 -7.48 0.96
CA SER A 209 2.32 -7.67 1.61
C SER A 209 2.14 -6.81 2.85
N TRP A 210 3.21 -6.46 3.53
CA TRP A 210 3.19 -5.63 4.74
C TRP A 210 3.65 -4.19 4.49
N GLN A 211 4.10 -3.89 3.26
CA GLN A 211 4.63 -2.57 2.89
C GLN A 211 5.78 -2.12 3.81
N LEU A 212 6.60 -3.09 4.20
CA LEU A 212 7.64 -2.97 5.22
C LEU A 212 9.00 -3.41 4.68
N LEU A 213 10.04 -2.62 4.96
CA LEU A 213 11.43 -3.05 4.89
C LEU A 213 11.93 -3.28 6.32
N THR A 214 12.63 -4.38 6.53
CA THR A 214 13.19 -4.72 7.84
C THR A 214 14.69 -4.95 7.70
N MET A 215 15.50 -4.16 8.40
CA MET A 215 16.91 -4.41 8.59
C MET A 215 17.08 -5.31 9.81
N VAL A 216 17.53 -6.53 9.59
CA VAL A 216 17.87 -7.48 10.64
C VAL A 216 19.31 -7.25 11.04
N ILE A 217 19.54 -6.92 12.29
CA ILE A 217 20.86 -6.63 12.88
C ILE A 217 21.23 -7.80 13.77
N TYR A 218 22.33 -8.46 13.48
CA TYR A 218 22.80 -9.66 14.17
C TYR A 218 24.31 -9.64 14.38
N GLN A 219 24.83 -10.54 15.22
CA GLN A 219 26.24 -10.59 15.59
C GLN A 219 26.76 -9.25 16.11
N VAL A 220 25.98 -8.62 17.00
CA VAL A 220 26.38 -7.35 17.63
C VAL A 220 27.57 -7.58 18.55
N LYS A 221 28.69 -6.90 18.27
CA LYS A 221 29.88 -6.94 19.12
C LYS A 221 29.58 -6.25 20.43
N ASP A 222 30.12 -6.78 21.52
CA ASP A 222 29.99 -6.26 22.88
C ASP A 222 28.56 -6.27 23.47
N GLY A 223 27.57 -6.88 22.74
CA GLY A 223 26.20 -7.02 23.19
C GLY A 223 25.44 -5.69 23.40
N ALA A 224 25.99 -4.57 22.93
CA ALA A 224 25.37 -3.26 23.09
C ALA A 224 24.30 -3.01 22.04
N SER A 225 23.05 -2.75 22.48
CA SER A 225 21.95 -2.42 21.57
C SER A 225 22.28 -1.23 20.67
N GLN A 226 21.90 -1.35 19.40
CA GLN A 226 22.06 -0.28 18.41
C GLN A 226 20.89 0.72 18.40
N LYS A 227 19.87 0.51 19.23
CA LYS A 227 18.64 1.31 19.27
C LYS A 227 18.89 2.81 19.35
N GLU A 228 19.67 3.24 20.32
CA GLU A 228 19.96 4.66 20.55
C GLU A 228 20.64 5.33 19.34
N ARG A 229 21.57 4.63 18.70
CA ARG A 229 22.21 5.10 17.46
C ARG A 229 21.21 5.26 16.33
N PHE A 230 20.34 4.27 16.14
CA PHE A 230 19.32 4.32 15.11
C PHE A 230 18.34 5.45 15.37
N GLU A 231 17.88 5.62 16.59
CA GLU A 231 16.97 6.69 16.99
C GLU A 231 17.57 8.08 16.72
N LYS A 232 18.85 8.31 17.07
CA LYS A 232 19.50 9.62 16.93
C LYS A 232 19.98 9.94 15.51
N SER A 233 20.29 8.94 14.69
CA SER A 233 20.95 9.15 13.40
C SER A 233 20.18 8.60 12.21
N VAL A 234 19.70 7.35 12.30
CA VAL A 234 19.09 6.67 11.15
C VAL A 234 17.65 7.11 10.94
N VAL A 235 16.85 7.20 12.01
CA VAL A 235 15.44 7.63 11.93
C VAL A 235 15.31 9.04 11.34
N PRO A 236 16.06 10.06 11.81
CA PRO A 236 16.00 11.39 11.19
C PRO A 236 16.40 11.38 9.71
N MET A 237 17.41 10.59 9.33
CA MET A 237 17.85 10.43 7.95
C MET A 237 16.74 9.82 7.08
N VAL A 238 16.12 8.73 7.53
CA VAL A 238 14.99 8.08 6.84
C VAL A 238 13.82 9.06 6.69
N CYS A 239 13.43 9.72 7.78
CA CYS A 239 12.28 10.65 7.78
C CYS A 239 12.49 11.93 6.97
N SER A 240 13.75 12.33 6.72
CA SER A 240 14.07 13.52 5.92
C SER A 240 14.10 13.24 4.42
N GLN A 241 14.37 11.99 4.01
CA GLN A 241 14.52 11.61 2.60
C GLN A 241 13.26 10.97 2.01
N LEU A 242 12.34 10.50 2.85
CA LEU A 242 11.15 9.79 2.43
C LEU A 242 9.89 10.64 2.60
N GLU A 243 8.93 10.42 1.69
CA GLU A 243 7.59 11.02 1.78
C GLU A 243 6.79 10.38 2.93
N THR A 244 6.00 11.16 3.61
CA THR A 244 5.16 10.69 4.73
C THR A 244 3.85 10.07 4.23
N PRO A 245 3.27 9.11 4.99
CA PRO A 245 3.68 8.65 6.31
C PRO A 245 4.78 7.59 6.24
N VAL A 246 5.82 7.74 7.07
CA VAL A 246 6.86 6.75 7.32
C VAL A 246 6.86 6.43 8.80
N VAL A 247 6.83 5.15 9.17
CA VAL A 247 6.86 4.70 10.56
C VAL A 247 8.07 3.80 10.78
N CYS A 248 8.91 4.16 11.75
CA CYS A 248 10.10 3.42 12.12
C CYS A 248 9.85 2.61 13.39
N PHE A 249 10.28 1.36 13.40
CA PHE A 249 10.10 0.42 14.50
C PHE A 249 11.42 -0.15 14.98
N TRP A 250 11.47 -0.46 16.26
CA TRP A 250 12.57 -1.22 16.86
C TRP A 250 12.03 -2.38 17.68
N LYS A 251 12.55 -3.57 17.41
CA LYS A 251 12.19 -4.77 18.15
C LYS A 251 13.43 -5.64 18.36
N THR A 252 13.62 -6.11 19.58
CA THR A 252 14.64 -7.12 19.89
C THR A 252 13.97 -8.49 19.93
N VAL A 253 14.60 -9.49 19.36
CA VAL A 253 14.19 -10.90 19.43
C VAL A 253 15.29 -11.71 20.12
N GLU A 254 14.89 -12.65 20.96
CA GLU A 254 15.84 -13.53 21.64
C GLU A 254 16.47 -14.54 20.68
N ARG A 255 15.72 -14.91 19.63
CA ARG A 255 16.18 -15.80 18.58
C ARG A 255 15.70 -15.30 17.22
N LEU A 256 16.48 -15.49 16.20
CA LEU A 256 16.06 -15.19 14.81
C LEU A 256 14.79 -15.95 14.41
N LEU A 257 14.54 -17.12 14.98
CA LEU A 257 13.30 -17.90 14.79
C LEU A 257 12.05 -17.19 15.32
N ASP A 258 12.18 -16.21 16.20
CA ASP A 258 11.07 -15.47 16.78
C ASP A 258 10.66 -14.24 15.94
N MET A 259 11.36 -13.98 14.82
CA MET A 259 11.03 -12.89 13.89
C MET A 259 9.56 -12.84 13.42
N PRO A 260 8.90 -13.98 13.10
CA PRO A 260 7.50 -13.92 12.64
C PRO A 260 6.57 -13.25 13.67
N SER A 261 6.69 -13.63 14.94
CA SER A 261 5.89 -13.03 16.01
C SER A 261 6.24 -11.57 16.24
N ALA A 262 7.53 -11.23 16.23
CA ALA A 262 8.00 -9.86 16.38
C ALA A 262 7.47 -8.95 15.26
N LEU A 263 7.46 -9.42 14.03
CA LEU A 263 6.94 -8.66 12.87
C LEU A 263 5.41 -8.55 12.89
N GLN A 264 4.72 -9.57 13.41
CA GLN A 264 3.29 -9.49 13.68
C GLN A 264 2.96 -8.39 14.70
N GLU A 265 3.75 -8.28 15.79
CA GLU A 265 3.61 -7.22 16.77
C GLU A 265 3.88 -5.84 16.16
N ILE A 266 4.95 -5.66 15.39
CA ILE A 266 5.26 -4.43 14.66
C ILE A 266 4.07 -4.00 13.79
N ARG A 267 3.42 -4.95 13.12
CA ARG A 267 2.24 -4.68 12.30
C ARG A 267 1.07 -4.08 13.10
N VAL A 268 0.86 -4.54 14.32
CA VAL A 268 -0.17 -4.00 15.22
C VAL A 268 0.28 -2.65 15.78
N GLN A 269 1.54 -2.55 16.16
CA GLN A 269 2.10 -1.35 16.81
C GLN A 269 2.23 -0.13 15.89
N ARG A 270 2.15 -0.29 14.56
CA ARG A 270 2.25 0.85 13.62
C ARG A 270 1.23 1.96 13.91
N GLU A 271 0.09 1.63 14.50
CA GLU A 271 -0.95 2.58 14.84
C GLU A 271 -0.53 3.55 15.93
N TRP A 272 0.42 3.15 16.78
CA TRP A 272 0.98 4.00 17.83
C TRP A 272 1.71 5.24 17.30
N ASN A 273 2.09 5.23 16.01
CA ASN A 273 2.63 6.43 15.36
C ASN A 273 1.64 7.62 15.40
N LEU A 274 0.35 7.38 15.59
CA LEU A 274 -0.66 8.40 15.81
C LEU A 274 -0.43 9.18 17.11
N MET A 275 0.14 8.51 18.13
CA MET A 275 0.29 9.05 19.49
C MET A 275 1.63 9.74 19.72
N PHE A 276 2.61 9.54 18.84
CA PHE A 276 3.95 10.06 19.00
C PHE A 276 4.29 11.14 17.95
N PRO A 277 5.21 12.04 18.26
CA PRO A 277 5.73 12.99 17.28
C PRO A 277 6.26 12.30 16.03
N LYS A 278 6.18 12.97 14.89
CA LYS A 278 6.73 12.48 13.64
C LYS A 278 8.22 12.15 13.78
N GLY A 279 8.62 10.97 13.30
CA GLY A 279 10.02 10.52 13.37
C GLY A 279 10.39 9.88 14.70
N THR A 280 9.42 9.48 15.52
CA THR A 280 9.68 8.67 16.72
C THR A 280 9.95 7.22 16.33
N LEU A 281 10.94 6.59 16.96
CA LEU A 281 11.23 5.17 16.83
C LEU A 281 10.29 4.38 17.75
N ILE A 282 9.29 3.72 17.17
CA ILE A 282 8.30 2.95 17.93
C ILE A 282 8.93 1.65 18.45
N SER A 283 8.81 1.40 19.75
CA SER A 283 9.28 0.17 20.40
C SER A 283 8.33 -0.25 21.53
N ASN A 284 8.42 -1.52 21.95
CA ASN A 284 7.62 -2.02 23.08
C ASN A 284 7.82 -1.19 24.33
N GLU A 285 9.09 -0.93 24.68
CA GLU A 285 9.44 -0.18 25.89
C GLU A 285 8.85 1.23 25.87
N LEU A 286 8.85 1.88 24.69
CA LEU A 286 8.25 3.21 24.53
C LEU A 286 6.73 3.16 24.77
N ILE A 287 6.06 2.15 24.23
CA ILE A 287 4.61 1.99 24.37
C ILE A 287 4.24 1.67 25.81
N GLU A 288 4.95 0.73 26.46
CA GLU A 288 4.70 0.30 27.83
C GLU A 288 4.91 1.42 28.86
N GLN A 289 5.82 2.36 28.59
CA GLN A 289 6.06 3.53 29.45
C GLN A 289 4.90 4.53 29.47
N GLN A 290 3.99 4.49 28.48
CA GLN A 290 2.97 5.52 28.34
C GLN A 290 1.75 5.35 29.27
N HIS A 291 1.49 4.15 29.78
CA HIS A 291 0.35 3.87 30.67
C HIS A 291 -0.98 4.47 30.18
N PRO A 292 -1.51 4.06 29.01
CA PRO A 292 -2.69 4.67 28.43
C PRO A 292 -3.90 4.53 29.37
N VAL A 293 -4.65 5.61 29.51
CA VAL A 293 -5.89 5.63 30.31
C VAL A 293 -7.10 5.32 29.43
N PRO A 294 -8.14 4.63 29.96
CA PRO A 294 -9.36 4.39 29.22
C PRO A 294 -10.03 5.70 28.79
N LEU A 295 -10.43 5.77 27.54
CA LEU A 295 -11.07 6.94 26.98
C LEU A 295 -12.52 7.04 27.45
N LYS A 296 -12.89 8.20 28.03
CA LYS A 296 -14.29 8.54 28.29
C LYS A 296 -14.86 9.23 27.06
N TYR A 297 -15.82 8.57 26.41
CA TYR A 297 -16.46 9.15 25.24
C TYR A 297 -17.29 10.39 25.61
N PRO A 298 -17.07 11.55 24.94
CA PRO A 298 -17.73 12.80 25.32
C PRO A 298 -19.15 12.91 24.71
N VAL A 299 -20.14 12.36 25.41
CA VAL A 299 -21.55 12.34 24.96
C VAL A 299 -22.10 13.74 24.69
N GLU A 300 -21.71 14.75 25.48
CA GLU A 300 -22.13 16.13 25.26
C GLU A 300 -21.65 16.71 23.93
N LEU A 301 -20.46 16.30 23.50
CA LEU A 301 -19.90 16.71 22.22
C LEU A 301 -20.62 16.04 21.04
N GLU A 302 -21.03 14.80 21.22
CA GLU A 302 -21.86 14.09 20.22
C GLU A 302 -23.21 14.80 20.04
N GLU A 303 -23.88 15.18 21.13
CA GLU A 303 -25.14 15.91 21.05
C GLU A 303 -24.97 17.29 20.37
N LYS A 304 -23.88 18.00 20.62
CA LYS A 304 -23.55 19.23 19.90
C LYS A 304 -23.34 18.98 18.40
N ALA A 305 -22.62 17.92 18.04
CA ALA A 305 -22.39 17.56 16.66
C ALA A 305 -23.69 17.17 15.93
N LYS A 306 -24.59 16.42 16.58
CA LYS A 306 -25.92 16.10 16.07
C LYS A 306 -26.76 17.37 15.83
N GLN A 307 -26.74 18.30 16.76
CA GLN A 307 -27.43 19.60 16.61
C GLN A 307 -26.83 20.41 15.45
N ALA A 308 -25.51 20.41 15.29
CA ALA A 308 -24.86 21.08 14.18
C ALA A 308 -25.32 20.52 12.81
N VAL A 309 -25.56 19.20 12.70
CA VAL A 309 -26.14 18.59 11.49
C VAL A 309 -27.58 19.03 11.27
N LEU A 310 -28.40 19.03 12.31
CA LEU A 310 -29.81 19.48 12.21
C LEU A 310 -29.91 20.94 11.76
N GLN A 311 -29.01 21.79 12.25
CA GLN A 311 -28.90 23.22 11.93
C GLN A 311 -28.12 23.50 10.62
N GLU A 312 -27.59 22.48 9.94
CA GLU A 312 -26.76 22.58 8.75
C GLU A 312 -25.47 23.41 8.95
N ASN A 313 -24.99 23.47 10.19
CA ASN A 313 -23.80 24.23 10.55
C ASN A 313 -22.53 23.40 10.41
N LYS A 314 -21.93 23.42 9.20
CA LYS A 314 -20.70 22.67 8.87
C LYS A 314 -19.50 23.12 9.71
N LYS A 315 -19.44 24.40 10.08
CA LYS A 315 -18.35 24.95 10.87
C LYS A 315 -18.37 24.41 12.31
N GLU A 316 -19.53 24.39 12.94
CA GLU A 316 -19.69 23.85 14.28
C GLU A 316 -19.50 22.32 14.28
N LEU A 317 -19.98 21.61 13.25
CA LEU A 317 -19.74 20.18 13.10
C LEU A 317 -18.22 19.88 13.05
N LYS A 318 -17.47 20.57 12.20
CA LYS A 318 -16.00 20.42 12.14
C LYS A 318 -15.36 20.73 13.48
N LYS A 319 -15.81 21.78 14.16
CA LYS A 319 -15.30 22.17 15.49
C LYS A 319 -15.49 21.05 16.52
N CYS A 320 -16.63 20.37 16.53
CA CYS A 320 -16.88 19.23 17.42
C CYS A 320 -15.87 18.08 17.19
N PHE A 321 -15.52 17.76 15.94
CA PHE A 321 -14.50 16.76 15.66
C PHE A 321 -13.09 17.20 16.07
N TRP A 322 -12.76 18.48 15.93
CA TRP A 322 -11.49 19.01 16.41
C TRP A 322 -11.42 19.07 17.93
N GLU A 323 -12.52 19.39 18.61
CA GLU A 323 -12.61 19.31 20.08
C GLU A 323 -12.45 17.88 20.55
N LEU A 324 -13.05 16.90 19.85
CA LEU A 324 -12.84 15.48 20.11
C LEU A 324 -11.35 15.11 19.99
N ALA A 325 -10.71 15.51 18.91
CA ALA A 325 -9.29 15.24 18.69
C ALA A 325 -8.39 15.90 19.76
N ASN A 326 -8.71 17.11 20.19
CA ASN A 326 -7.96 17.85 21.21
C ASN A 326 -8.13 17.27 22.62
N CYS A 327 -9.32 16.77 22.97
CA CYS A 327 -9.53 16.11 24.28
C CYS A 327 -8.56 14.94 24.50
N TYR A 328 -8.06 14.34 23.41
CA TYR A 328 -7.13 13.21 23.48
C TYR A 328 -5.66 13.61 23.54
N GLN A 329 -5.33 14.89 23.46
CA GLN A 329 -3.97 15.39 23.62
C GLN A 329 -3.61 15.69 25.08
N GLU A 330 -4.61 15.83 25.95
CA GLU A 330 -4.41 16.11 27.38
C GLU A 330 -4.05 14.84 28.17
N GLU A 331 -4.58 13.69 27.77
CA GLU A 331 -4.31 12.38 28.37
C GLU A 331 -3.87 11.39 27.28
N PHE A 332 -3.01 10.44 27.64
CA PHE A 332 -2.51 9.45 26.70
C PHE A 332 -3.48 8.26 26.60
N HIS A 333 -4.09 8.11 25.43
CA HIS A 333 -5.04 7.03 25.13
C HIS A 333 -4.47 6.05 24.11
N THR A 334 -5.13 4.90 23.91
CA THR A 334 -4.73 4.00 22.84
C THR A 334 -5.16 4.53 21.46
N PRO A 335 -4.38 4.29 20.38
CA PRO A 335 -4.80 4.65 19.02
C PRO A 335 -6.17 4.09 18.65
N THR A 336 -6.46 2.88 19.12
CA THR A 336 -7.73 2.17 18.89
C THR A 336 -8.91 2.93 19.53
N ASP A 337 -8.77 3.38 20.78
CA ASP A 337 -9.84 4.13 21.47
C ASP A 337 -10.16 5.43 20.74
N ILE A 338 -9.13 6.16 20.30
CA ILE A 338 -9.29 7.41 19.55
C ILE A 338 -10.02 7.18 18.24
N LYS A 339 -9.58 6.19 17.45
CA LYS A 339 -10.23 5.84 16.18
C LYS A 339 -11.68 5.40 16.38
N GLN A 340 -11.94 4.57 17.40
CA GLN A 340 -13.30 4.15 17.75
C GLN A 340 -14.18 5.34 18.13
N ALA A 341 -13.67 6.29 18.88
CA ALA A 341 -14.44 7.49 19.24
C ALA A 341 -14.77 8.37 18.03
N ILE A 342 -13.81 8.54 17.11
CA ILE A 342 -14.03 9.25 15.84
C ILE A 342 -15.05 8.52 14.97
N ILE A 343 -14.94 7.19 14.85
CA ILE A 343 -15.90 6.36 14.10
C ILE A 343 -17.30 6.45 14.71
N HIS A 344 -17.39 6.35 16.03
CA HIS A 344 -18.67 6.43 16.73
C HIS A 344 -19.34 7.80 16.50
N LEU A 345 -18.62 8.90 16.65
CA LEU A 345 -19.13 10.23 16.35
C LEU A 345 -19.55 10.36 14.88
N SER A 346 -18.76 9.84 13.96
CA SER A 346 -19.05 9.87 12.52
C SER A 346 -20.35 9.14 12.20
N LEU A 347 -20.56 7.94 12.77
CA LEU A 347 -21.77 7.16 12.57
C LEU A 347 -23.00 7.85 13.19
N ALA A 348 -22.88 8.40 14.41
CA ALA A 348 -23.96 9.11 15.08
C ALA A 348 -24.42 10.34 14.26
N VAL A 349 -23.47 11.11 13.76
CA VAL A 349 -23.69 12.30 12.93
C VAL A 349 -24.28 11.93 11.58
N PHE A 350 -23.74 10.90 10.92
CA PHE A 350 -24.24 10.46 9.62
C PHE A 350 -25.65 9.87 9.71
N GLY A 351 -25.98 9.15 10.78
CA GLY A 351 -27.34 8.65 11.03
C GLY A 351 -28.40 9.75 11.03
N ILE A 352 -28.11 10.89 11.68
CA ILE A 352 -28.99 12.08 11.69
C ILE A 352 -29.08 12.69 10.29
N TYR A 353 -27.95 12.83 9.60
CA TYR A 353 -27.91 13.37 8.24
C TYR A 353 -28.74 12.53 7.24
N LYS A 354 -28.53 11.20 7.25
CA LYS A 354 -29.25 10.25 6.40
C LYS A 354 -30.77 10.30 6.63
N ALA A 355 -31.22 10.40 7.88
CA ALA A 355 -32.63 10.53 8.21
C ALA A 355 -33.25 11.83 7.66
N LYS A 356 -32.45 12.93 7.55
CA LYS A 356 -32.91 14.23 7.05
C LYS A 356 -32.95 14.31 5.52
N VAL A 357 -31.99 13.74 4.82
CA VAL A 357 -31.76 14.01 3.38
C VAL A 357 -32.15 12.84 2.47
N SER A 358 -32.45 11.65 3.03
CA SER A 358 -32.80 10.42 2.28
C SER A 358 -31.78 10.06 1.17
N VAL A 359 -30.50 10.17 1.45
CA VAL A 359 -29.40 9.91 0.49
C VAL A 359 -28.78 8.53 0.76
N GLU A 360 -28.48 7.79 -0.30
CA GLU A 360 -27.74 6.53 -0.24
C GLU A 360 -26.23 6.80 -0.38
N LEU A 361 -25.55 7.07 0.74
CA LEU A 361 -24.09 7.29 0.83
C LEU A 361 -23.41 6.22 1.68
N ASP A 362 -24.04 5.06 1.85
CA ASP A 362 -23.56 4.03 2.77
C ASP A 362 -22.16 3.49 2.36
N LEU A 363 -21.90 3.37 1.05
CA LEU A 363 -20.61 2.87 0.55
C LEU A 363 -19.48 3.88 0.77
N GLU A 364 -19.74 5.15 0.48
CA GLU A 364 -18.78 6.24 0.69
C GLU A 364 -18.41 6.36 2.16
N VAL A 365 -19.40 6.31 3.04
CA VAL A 365 -19.18 6.35 4.50
C VAL A 365 -18.38 5.11 4.95
N GLN A 366 -18.72 3.91 4.48
CA GLN A 366 -17.96 2.70 4.80
C GLN A 366 -16.48 2.82 4.39
N ASN A 367 -16.19 3.33 3.19
CA ASN A 367 -14.83 3.56 2.72
C ASN A 367 -14.08 4.55 3.64
N ILE A 368 -14.71 5.66 4.00
CA ILE A 368 -14.10 6.65 4.90
C ILE A 368 -13.86 6.06 6.31
N LEU A 369 -14.79 5.31 6.85
CA LEU A 369 -14.61 4.63 8.14
C LEU A 369 -13.47 3.60 8.08
N GLN A 370 -13.31 2.93 6.96
CA GLN A 370 -12.16 2.05 6.73
C GLN A 370 -10.85 2.84 6.68
N GLU A 371 -10.80 4.01 6.02
CA GLU A 371 -9.62 4.88 6.02
C GLU A 371 -9.27 5.34 7.44
N ILE A 372 -10.25 5.72 8.27
CA ILE A 372 -10.03 6.04 9.68
C ILE A 372 -9.46 4.84 10.44
N THR A 373 -10.00 3.65 10.20
CA THR A 373 -9.56 2.42 10.89
C THR A 373 -8.10 2.09 10.60
N VAL A 374 -7.65 2.26 9.35
CA VAL A 374 -6.28 1.91 8.94
C VAL A 374 -5.27 3.06 9.08
N ALA A 375 -5.73 4.26 9.40
CA ALA A 375 -4.86 5.44 9.55
C ALA A 375 -3.78 5.21 10.62
N VAL A 376 -2.56 5.62 10.32
CA VAL A 376 -1.41 5.55 11.22
C VAL A 376 -0.80 6.94 11.50
N SER A 377 -1.41 8.00 10.96
CA SER A 377 -0.97 9.38 11.19
C SER A 377 -2.16 10.32 11.23
N TRP A 378 -2.00 11.45 11.93
CA TRP A 378 -3.02 12.52 11.97
C TRP A 378 -3.36 13.05 10.59
N ASN A 379 -2.40 13.17 9.67
CA ASN A 379 -2.66 13.62 8.30
C ASN A 379 -3.64 12.70 7.56
N GLN A 380 -3.53 11.38 7.77
CA GLN A 380 -4.48 10.42 7.19
C GLN A 380 -5.87 10.55 7.82
N LEU A 381 -5.94 10.71 9.16
CA LEU A 381 -7.21 10.96 9.85
C LEU A 381 -7.86 12.26 9.37
N GLU A 382 -7.08 13.34 9.24
CA GLU A 382 -7.56 14.62 8.71
C GLU A 382 -8.08 14.49 7.28
N ALA A 383 -7.38 13.76 6.42
CA ALA A 383 -7.82 13.51 5.04
C ALA A 383 -9.15 12.74 5.01
N ALA A 384 -9.28 11.67 5.81
CA ALA A 384 -10.51 10.90 5.93
C ALA A 384 -11.67 11.75 6.49
N LEU A 385 -11.42 12.55 7.53
CA LEU A 385 -12.42 13.47 8.07
C LEU A 385 -12.81 14.57 7.08
N LYS A 386 -11.86 15.07 6.29
CA LYS A 386 -12.16 16.05 5.22
C LYS A 386 -13.06 15.43 4.14
N ALA A 387 -12.81 14.18 3.75
CA ALA A 387 -13.70 13.43 2.87
C ALA A 387 -15.08 13.23 3.51
N PHE A 388 -15.13 12.85 4.80
CA PHE A 388 -16.38 12.72 5.56
C PHE A 388 -17.19 14.01 5.56
N PHE A 389 -16.57 15.15 5.86
CA PHE A 389 -17.27 16.46 5.80
C PHE A 389 -17.67 16.86 4.38
N GLY A 390 -17.03 16.30 3.37
CA GLY A 390 -17.42 16.47 1.96
C GLY A 390 -18.79 15.86 1.65
N LEU A 391 -19.18 14.79 2.36
CA LEU A 391 -20.47 14.14 2.17
C LEU A 391 -21.68 15.00 2.61
N PHE A 392 -21.46 15.96 3.48
CA PHE A 392 -22.52 16.83 3.98
C PHE A 392 -22.69 18.01 3.03
N GLU A 393 -23.76 17.98 2.27
CA GLU A 393 -24.24 19.11 1.47
C GLU A 393 -24.97 20.11 2.39
N PHE A 394 -24.24 20.72 3.31
CA PHE A 394 -24.76 21.86 4.04
C PHE A 394 -24.70 23.09 3.13
N GLU A 395 -25.72 23.93 3.19
CA GLU A 395 -25.65 25.24 2.55
C GLU A 395 -24.42 25.95 3.11
N THR A 396 -23.38 26.12 2.29
CA THR A 396 -22.26 26.99 2.66
C THR A 396 -22.83 28.40 2.77
N GLU A 397 -22.86 28.94 3.99
CA GLU A 397 -22.82 30.38 4.14
C GLU A 397 -21.47 30.81 3.55
N GLU A 398 -21.48 31.15 2.27
CA GLU A 398 -20.44 32.01 1.72
C GLU A 398 -20.51 33.28 2.56
N GLU A 399 -19.41 33.57 3.23
CA GLU A 399 -19.27 34.78 4.08
C GLU A 399 -19.78 35.99 3.27
N GLY A 400 -20.91 36.54 3.69
CA GLY A 400 -21.24 37.87 3.28
C GLY A 400 -22.62 38.18 2.71
N GLU A 401 -23.58 37.26 2.58
CA GLU A 401 -24.90 37.67 2.07
C GLU A 401 -26.05 37.09 2.90
N GLU A 402 -26.86 37.97 3.46
CA GLU A 402 -28.22 37.71 3.98
C GLU A 402 -29.13 37.29 2.78
N THR A 403 -28.96 36.07 2.27
CA THR A 403 -29.87 35.55 1.23
C THR A 403 -31.15 35.06 1.86
N SER A 404 -32.29 35.46 1.28
CA SER A 404 -33.61 35.03 1.75
C SER A 404 -33.81 33.53 1.62
N VAL A 405 -34.73 32.97 2.42
CA VAL A 405 -35.12 31.56 2.37
C VAL A 405 -35.55 31.15 0.96
N LEU A 406 -36.21 32.07 0.23
CA LEU A 406 -36.63 31.82 -1.15
C LEU A 406 -35.43 31.56 -2.12
N VAL A 407 -34.41 32.42 -2.04
CA VAL A 407 -33.23 32.29 -2.90
C VAL A 407 -32.42 31.07 -2.50
N LYS A 408 -32.35 30.73 -1.22
CA LYS A 408 -31.72 29.48 -0.73
C LYS A 408 -32.41 28.25 -1.29
N GLN A 409 -33.74 28.20 -1.27
CA GLN A 409 -34.52 27.09 -1.84
C GLN A 409 -34.36 27.01 -3.36
N ALA A 410 -34.31 28.15 -4.05
CA ALA A 410 -34.06 28.20 -5.49
C ALA A 410 -32.69 27.62 -5.85
N LYS A 411 -31.61 28.02 -5.13
CA LYS A 411 -30.27 27.46 -5.28
C LYS A 411 -30.25 25.95 -5.06
N LYS A 412 -30.99 25.42 -4.08
CA LYS A 412 -31.12 23.98 -3.81
C LYS A 412 -31.78 23.23 -4.98
N LEU A 413 -32.84 23.77 -5.55
CA LEU A 413 -33.49 23.18 -6.71
C LEU A 413 -32.60 23.23 -7.96
N ILE A 414 -31.84 24.31 -8.16
CA ILE A 414 -30.83 24.40 -9.22
C ILE A 414 -29.82 23.27 -9.09
N ARG A 415 -29.20 23.10 -7.92
CA ARG A 415 -28.21 22.03 -7.64
C ARG A 415 -28.77 20.64 -7.90
N LYS A 416 -30.05 20.42 -7.57
CA LYS A 416 -30.68 19.10 -7.72
C LYS A 416 -31.02 18.74 -9.17
N TYR A 417 -31.31 19.76 -10.03
CA TYR A 417 -31.87 19.53 -11.36
C TYR A 417 -31.09 20.25 -12.49
N TYR A 418 -29.88 20.77 -12.25
CA TYR A 418 -29.10 21.52 -13.26
C TYR A 418 -28.81 20.71 -14.54
N ASP A 419 -28.71 19.39 -14.41
CA ASP A 419 -28.45 18.42 -15.47
C ASP A 419 -29.70 18.03 -16.26
N GLN A 420 -30.90 18.26 -15.70
CA GLN A 420 -32.19 17.86 -16.26
C GLN A 420 -32.91 18.97 -17.06
N GLY A 421 -32.23 20.11 -17.24
CA GLY A 421 -32.80 21.21 -18.02
C GLY A 421 -33.82 22.08 -17.29
N ILE A 422 -33.77 22.10 -15.94
CA ILE A 422 -34.71 22.89 -15.12
C ILE A 422 -34.78 24.34 -15.53
N THR A 423 -35.99 24.90 -15.62
CA THR A 423 -36.27 26.31 -15.96
C THR A 423 -36.55 27.16 -14.72
N LEU A 424 -36.42 28.48 -14.88
CA LEU A 424 -36.80 29.42 -13.82
C LEU A 424 -38.27 29.32 -13.47
N GLU A 425 -39.12 29.14 -14.49
CA GLU A 425 -40.58 28.96 -14.34
C GLU A 425 -40.89 27.72 -13.48
N GLU A 426 -40.23 26.59 -13.75
CA GLU A 426 -40.43 25.36 -12.98
C GLU A 426 -40.03 25.51 -11.52
N ILE A 427 -38.94 26.24 -11.25
CA ILE A 427 -38.55 26.53 -9.87
C ILE A 427 -39.51 27.50 -9.20
N ALA A 428 -39.94 28.55 -9.90
CA ALA A 428 -40.92 29.51 -9.38
C ALA A 428 -42.22 28.81 -9.00
N ASN A 429 -42.71 27.91 -9.88
CA ASN A 429 -43.89 27.09 -9.61
C ASN A 429 -43.69 26.17 -8.39
N LYS A 430 -42.54 25.53 -8.24
CA LYS A 430 -42.21 24.69 -7.06
C LYS A 430 -42.10 25.48 -5.75
N LEU A 431 -41.79 26.76 -5.84
CA LEU A 431 -41.64 27.65 -4.68
C LEU A 431 -42.88 28.52 -4.45
N TYR A 432 -43.94 28.32 -5.28
CA TYR A 432 -45.20 29.06 -5.18
C TYR A 432 -45.06 30.59 -5.28
N VAL A 433 -44.16 31.06 -6.19
CA VAL A 433 -43.94 32.49 -6.47
C VAL A 433 -44.01 32.75 -7.98
N SER A 434 -44.12 34.03 -8.38
CA SER A 434 -44.01 34.36 -9.80
C SER A 434 -42.58 34.30 -10.31
N GLU A 435 -42.40 33.99 -11.61
CA GLU A 435 -41.07 33.92 -12.24
C GLU A 435 -40.36 35.27 -12.14
N GLU A 436 -41.06 36.37 -12.37
CA GLU A 436 -40.50 37.70 -12.33
C GLU A 436 -39.99 38.07 -10.93
N TYR A 437 -40.77 37.71 -9.88
CA TYR A 437 -40.36 37.94 -8.52
C TYR A 437 -39.13 37.13 -8.15
N LEU A 438 -39.11 35.84 -8.47
CA LEU A 438 -37.98 34.96 -8.24
C LEU A 438 -36.73 35.45 -8.99
N SER A 439 -36.88 35.83 -10.26
CA SER A 439 -35.74 36.35 -11.07
C SER A 439 -35.14 37.61 -10.48
N ALA A 440 -35.97 38.56 -10.13
CA ALA A 440 -35.54 39.85 -9.52
C ALA A 440 -34.84 39.61 -8.19
N GLN A 441 -35.45 38.82 -7.28
CA GLN A 441 -34.90 38.56 -5.96
C GLN A 441 -33.62 37.74 -6.06
N PHE A 442 -33.57 36.73 -6.91
CA PHE A 442 -32.40 35.89 -7.12
C PHE A 442 -31.20 36.73 -7.62
N LYS A 443 -31.40 37.57 -8.62
CA LYS A 443 -30.34 38.44 -9.16
C LYS A 443 -29.91 39.50 -8.15
N LYS A 444 -30.86 40.08 -7.38
CA LYS A 444 -30.59 41.08 -6.34
C LYS A 444 -29.71 40.51 -5.24
N GLU A 445 -29.97 39.29 -4.79
CA GLU A 445 -29.29 38.67 -3.66
C GLU A 445 -28.03 37.86 -4.04
N THR A 446 -27.95 37.33 -5.28
CA THR A 446 -26.80 36.52 -5.71
C THR A 446 -25.83 37.24 -6.64
N GLY A 447 -26.19 38.43 -7.11
CA GLY A 447 -25.43 39.17 -8.11
C GLY A 447 -25.41 38.52 -9.51
N SER A 448 -25.97 37.32 -9.68
CA SER A 448 -25.94 36.54 -10.92
C SER A 448 -27.38 36.18 -11.35
N THR A 449 -27.59 36.02 -12.64
CA THR A 449 -28.87 35.52 -13.13
C THR A 449 -29.01 34.01 -12.88
N PHE A 450 -30.22 33.50 -12.93
CA PHE A 450 -30.54 32.09 -12.82
C PHE A 450 -29.76 31.25 -13.84
N THR A 451 -29.74 31.69 -15.12
CA THR A 451 -29.03 31.00 -16.20
C THR A 451 -27.52 30.98 -16.00
N GLU A 452 -26.93 32.08 -15.53
CA GLU A 452 -25.52 32.15 -15.19
C GLU A 452 -25.16 31.19 -14.05
N THR A 453 -26.04 31.08 -13.06
CA THR A 453 -25.85 30.17 -11.93
C THR A 453 -25.86 28.71 -12.38
N ILE A 454 -26.85 28.27 -13.16
CA ILE A 454 -26.89 26.91 -13.73
C ILE A 454 -25.61 26.65 -14.58
N ARG A 455 -25.20 27.61 -15.40
CA ARG A 455 -24.02 27.52 -16.23
C ARG A 455 -22.76 27.26 -15.37
N LYS A 456 -22.59 27.99 -14.28
CA LYS A 456 -21.48 27.79 -13.33
C LYS A 456 -21.49 26.38 -12.72
N TYR A 457 -22.63 25.89 -12.25
CA TYR A 457 -22.74 24.54 -11.70
C TYR A 457 -22.36 23.47 -12.73
N ARG A 458 -22.85 23.58 -13.96
CA ARG A 458 -22.51 22.63 -15.03
C ARG A 458 -21.02 22.65 -15.36
N ILE A 459 -20.38 23.81 -15.38
CA ILE A 459 -18.94 23.95 -15.63
C ILE A 459 -18.11 23.36 -14.50
N GLU A 460 -18.50 23.57 -13.22
CA GLU A 460 -17.83 22.92 -12.11
C GLU A 460 -17.93 21.39 -12.19
N LYS A 461 -19.09 20.86 -12.60
CA LYS A 461 -19.24 19.40 -12.81
C LYS A 461 -18.37 18.89 -13.97
N VAL A 462 -18.23 19.66 -15.04
CA VAL A 462 -17.30 19.33 -16.14
C VAL A 462 -15.85 19.28 -15.64
N LYS A 463 -15.41 20.25 -14.82
CA LYS A 463 -14.06 20.25 -14.20
C LYS A 463 -13.87 18.99 -13.36
N GLU A 464 -14.81 18.69 -12.47
CA GLU A 464 -14.77 17.50 -11.62
C GLU A 464 -14.63 16.21 -12.44
N LEU A 465 -15.45 16.02 -13.47
CA LEU A 465 -15.40 14.84 -14.33
C LEU A 465 -14.11 14.77 -15.17
N LEU A 466 -13.57 15.91 -15.61
CA LEU A 466 -12.28 15.96 -16.33
C LEU A 466 -11.10 15.54 -15.44
N LEU A 467 -11.13 15.89 -14.14
CA LEU A 467 -10.08 15.60 -13.18
C LEU A 467 -10.14 14.16 -12.65
N ASN A 468 -11.34 13.67 -12.38
CA ASN A 468 -11.54 12.42 -11.64
C ASN A 468 -11.85 11.22 -12.54
N THR A 469 -12.00 11.42 -13.87
CA THR A 469 -12.41 10.34 -14.78
C THR A 469 -11.69 10.41 -16.12
N HIS A 470 -11.63 9.27 -16.81
CA HIS A 470 -11.15 9.16 -18.20
C HIS A 470 -12.27 9.20 -19.25
N LEU A 471 -13.46 9.70 -18.88
CA LEU A 471 -14.63 9.77 -19.78
C LEU A 471 -14.33 10.65 -21.01
N LYS A 472 -14.98 10.28 -22.13
CA LYS A 472 -14.94 11.08 -23.36
C LYS A 472 -15.76 12.36 -23.18
N LEU A 473 -15.43 13.43 -23.90
CA LEU A 473 -16.14 14.71 -23.78
C LEU A 473 -17.66 14.61 -24.05
N ASN A 474 -18.09 13.68 -24.90
CA ASN A 474 -19.52 13.46 -25.15
C ASN A 474 -20.24 12.94 -23.89
N GLN A 475 -19.61 12.01 -23.16
CA GLN A 475 -20.15 11.45 -21.92
C GLN A 475 -20.15 12.51 -20.80
N ILE A 476 -19.09 13.31 -20.74
CA ILE A 476 -18.99 14.42 -19.76
C ILE A 476 -20.07 15.46 -20.03
N ALA A 477 -20.33 15.79 -21.32
CA ALA A 477 -21.37 16.73 -21.66
C ALA A 477 -22.74 16.25 -21.20
N GLU A 478 -23.07 15.01 -21.44
CA GLU A 478 -24.33 14.38 -21.03
C GLU A 478 -24.49 14.41 -19.51
N LEU A 479 -23.47 13.95 -18.75
CA LEU A 479 -23.47 13.93 -17.29
C LEU A 479 -23.50 15.34 -16.65
N ALA A 480 -23.05 16.35 -17.35
CA ALA A 480 -23.09 17.75 -16.92
C ALA A 480 -24.32 18.51 -17.41
N GLY A 481 -25.28 17.82 -18.06
CA GLY A 481 -26.53 18.41 -18.53
C GLY A 481 -26.41 19.25 -19.82
N TYR A 482 -25.40 18.97 -20.66
CA TYR A 482 -25.28 19.59 -22.00
C TYR A 482 -25.70 18.60 -23.09
N SER A 483 -26.64 19.01 -23.93
CA SER A 483 -27.07 18.22 -25.11
C SER A 483 -26.02 18.21 -26.24
N ASP A 484 -25.14 19.22 -26.31
CA ASP A 484 -24.12 19.32 -27.35
C ASP A 484 -22.72 19.50 -26.72
N PRO A 485 -21.80 18.53 -26.95
CA PRO A 485 -20.42 18.60 -26.45
C PRO A 485 -19.61 19.77 -27.02
N LYS A 486 -19.95 20.23 -28.23
CA LYS A 486 -19.28 21.41 -28.83
C LYS A 486 -19.68 22.68 -28.09
N TYR A 487 -20.96 22.82 -27.79
CA TYR A 487 -21.48 23.93 -27.00
C TYR A 487 -20.88 23.91 -25.57
N MET A 488 -20.86 22.75 -24.91
CA MET A 488 -20.18 22.60 -23.64
C MET A 488 -18.72 23.07 -23.70
N SER A 489 -17.96 22.64 -24.71
CA SER A 489 -16.55 23.01 -24.86
C SER A 489 -16.35 24.51 -25.08
N LYS A 490 -17.26 25.16 -25.80
CA LYS A 490 -17.27 26.62 -26.00
C LYS A 490 -17.52 27.34 -24.67
N VAL A 491 -18.56 26.94 -23.94
CA VAL A 491 -18.91 27.52 -22.64
C VAL A 491 -17.79 27.29 -21.61
N PHE A 492 -17.19 26.13 -21.61
CA PHE A 492 -16.06 25.80 -20.74
C PHE A 492 -14.86 26.72 -21.01
N LYS A 493 -14.53 26.95 -22.29
CA LYS A 493 -13.45 27.87 -22.68
C LYS A 493 -13.76 29.32 -22.26
N GLU A 494 -14.99 29.76 -22.37
CA GLU A 494 -15.43 31.09 -21.94
C GLU A 494 -15.28 31.29 -20.44
N GLU A 495 -15.60 30.26 -19.61
CA GLU A 495 -15.55 30.34 -18.14
C GLU A 495 -14.16 30.03 -17.54
N VAL A 496 -13.40 29.15 -18.17
CA VAL A 496 -12.12 28.63 -17.62
C VAL A 496 -10.89 29.18 -18.34
N GLY A 497 -11.08 29.77 -19.53
CA GLY A 497 -10.01 30.36 -20.36
C GLY A 497 -9.30 29.37 -21.27
N MET A 498 -9.55 28.04 -21.13
CA MET A 498 -8.92 27.01 -21.96
C MET A 498 -9.91 25.90 -22.35
N LEU A 499 -9.54 25.09 -23.35
CA LEU A 499 -10.41 23.99 -23.78
C LEU A 499 -10.41 22.82 -22.75
N PRO A 500 -11.52 22.03 -22.65
CA PRO A 500 -11.60 20.92 -21.72
C PRO A 500 -10.45 19.91 -21.82
N ASN A 501 -9.99 19.60 -23.04
CA ASN A 501 -8.87 18.69 -23.25
C ASN A 501 -7.53 19.26 -22.77
N ASP A 502 -7.33 20.57 -22.91
CA ASP A 502 -6.12 21.25 -22.45
C ASP A 502 -6.12 21.34 -20.92
N PHE A 503 -7.29 21.58 -20.32
CA PHE A 503 -7.48 21.55 -18.87
C PHE A 503 -7.15 20.16 -18.29
N ARG A 504 -7.64 19.08 -18.91
CA ARG A 504 -7.29 17.71 -18.50
C ARG A 504 -5.78 17.44 -18.54
N LYS A 505 -5.07 17.94 -19.58
CA LYS A 505 -3.62 17.75 -19.73
C LYS A 505 -2.78 18.60 -18.78
N SER A 506 -3.31 19.73 -18.31
CA SER A 506 -2.57 20.65 -17.44
C SER A 506 -2.50 20.17 -15.99
N VAL A 507 -3.29 19.16 -15.62
CA VAL A 507 -3.41 18.63 -14.25
C VAL A 507 -2.86 17.19 -14.15
N HIS A 508 -2.69 16.50 -15.27
CA HIS A 508 -2.00 15.21 -15.40
C HIS A 508 -0.65 15.39 -16.11
#